data_ef66dcecaa49d65195b6fbba5b9156f3
#
_entry.id   ef66dcecaa49d65195b6fbba5b9156f3
#
_cell.length_a   1.000
_cell.length_b   1.000
_cell.length_c   1.000
_cell.angle_alpha   90.00
_cell.angle_beta   90.00
_cell.angle_gamma   90.00
#
_symmetry.space_group_name_H-M   'P 1'
#
loop_
_entity.id
_entity.type
_entity.pdbx_description
1 polymer ?
#
loop_
_entity_poly.entity_id
_entity_poly.type
_entity_poly.pdbx_seq_one_letter_code
_entity_poly.pdbx_strand_id
1 'polypeptide(L)'
;MKCFRLLFLATLATIIAASPLRAADDNGREGTIFTFWPLIDYRESPAEEFSNLSILGPLVKIQRQGDETVTALRPLVYRTSVERDDAAGTSILYPLASVTSAPEQWNLQVLQLLQVNAFRRDEPGETEDTSMLFPLYIRGESREHGTYTSVFPFYGTLYNRLFRDEIHYVLFPLYGRTVAKGTTTRHYLYPFFATIEGQEESGWQFWPLYGRSSGEGRYDKQFVLWPLYLRERAGLDTDNPTERLTMFPFYASTESPRLSSRSYLWPFAGWSSDHATGQEERYYLWPFIMTARGEKREVDRFLPFYSREQTRESVKQWYLWPLVNHDEITSDTYCRDRDRLLFFLYSDSIERWPIDGAERRTTALWPLFTFHRNERGVKSFSFPAPLEPLTPREGIEQNWAPLWRLYIQKWNDGGDSAVSFLWNLYWHEKRGNDLAYEVFPLLAYRTRGEGSDVSILKGLVRYRSSGDKRMLRLFWLPFGLEWTEGSHEAQGATPPGETRIEARYEP
;
A
#
# COMPACT_ATOMS: atom_id res chain seq x y z
N MET A 1 20.67 3.38 24.81
CA MET A 1 19.61 4.12 24.13
C MET A 1 18.74 5.00 25.04
N LYS A 2 18.47 4.63 26.30
CA LYS A 2 17.68 5.47 27.24
C LYS A 2 18.37 6.79 27.62
N CYS A 3 19.70 6.81 27.79
CA CYS A 3 20.43 8.03 28.15
C CYS A 3 20.47 9.10 27.06
N PHE A 4 20.53 8.71 25.78
CA PHE A 4 20.52 9.66 24.67
C PHE A 4 19.15 10.32 24.48
N ARG A 5 18.06 9.57 24.75
CA ARG A 5 16.68 10.10 24.79
C ARG A 5 16.50 11.11 25.91
N LEU A 6 17.05 10.85 27.09
CA LEU A 6 16.94 11.73 28.24
C LEU A 6 17.74 13.05 28.05
N LEU A 7 18.94 12.97 27.47
CA LEU A 7 19.75 14.16 27.18
C LEU A 7 19.10 15.03 26.09
N PHE A 8 18.57 14.42 25.02
CA PHE A 8 17.88 15.12 23.93
C PHE A 8 16.57 15.76 24.39
N LEU A 9 15.79 15.05 25.22
CA LEU A 9 14.57 15.59 25.82
C LEU A 9 14.86 16.68 26.83
N ALA A 10 15.95 16.60 27.61
CA ALA A 10 16.33 17.62 28.56
C ALA A 10 16.84 18.90 27.88
N THR A 11 17.62 18.80 26.80
CA THR A 11 18.04 19.98 26.00
C THR A 11 16.86 20.59 25.22
N LEU A 12 15.95 19.81 24.73
CA LEU A 12 14.73 20.28 24.05
C LEU A 12 13.78 20.95 25.06
N ALA A 13 13.63 20.38 26.26
CA ALA A 13 12.83 20.96 27.35
C ALA A 13 13.39 22.30 27.83
N THR A 14 14.74 22.47 27.88
CA THR A 14 15.36 23.76 28.20
C THR A 14 15.19 24.80 27.11
N ILE A 15 15.19 24.43 25.83
CA ILE A 15 14.92 25.35 24.71
C ILE A 15 13.45 25.76 24.68
N ILE A 16 12.52 24.83 24.97
CA ILE A 16 11.08 25.10 25.06
C ILE A 16 10.74 25.91 26.31
N ALA A 17 11.42 25.68 27.43
CA ALA A 17 11.25 26.44 28.67
C ALA A 17 11.80 27.89 28.59
N ALA A 18 12.77 28.15 27.69
CA ALA A 18 13.29 29.48 27.43
C ALA A 18 12.44 30.32 26.47
N SER A 19 11.39 29.75 25.88
CA SER A 19 10.48 30.49 24.99
C SER A 19 9.40 31.20 25.81
N PRO A 20 9.30 32.55 25.80
CA PRO A 20 8.31 33.30 26.57
C PRO A 20 6.91 33.26 25.93
N LEU A 21 6.43 32.07 25.49
CA LEU A 21 5.16 31.89 24.82
C LEU A 21 4.16 31.00 25.60
N ARG A 22 4.32 30.94 26.92
CA ARG A 22 3.23 30.53 27.80
C ARG A 22 2.38 31.76 28.15
N ALA A 23 1.47 32.12 27.27
CA ALA A 23 0.30 32.84 27.69
C ALA A 23 -0.66 31.80 28.30
N ALA A 24 -0.62 31.71 29.62
CA ALA A 24 -1.68 31.03 30.38
C ALA A 24 -2.94 31.81 30.15
N ASP A 25 -3.92 31.23 29.49
CA ASP A 25 -5.30 31.67 29.51
C ASP A 25 -6.15 30.54 30.09
N ASP A 26 -7.15 30.91 30.86
CA ASP A 26 -7.82 30.19 31.93
C ASP A 26 -8.77 29.06 31.49
N ASN A 27 -8.71 28.61 30.24
CA ASN A 27 -9.56 27.52 29.73
C ASN A 27 -8.73 26.48 28.96
N GLY A 28 -8.08 25.59 29.63
CA GLY A 28 -7.33 24.37 29.28
C GLY A 28 -7.43 23.70 27.88
N ARG A 29 -7.79 24.42 26.82
CA ARG A 29 -8.06 23.89 25.47
C ARG A 29 -7.27 24.58 24.35
N GLU A 30 -6.21 25.34 24.64
CA GLU A 30 -5.49 26.04 23.59
C GLU A 30 -4.43 25.19 22.89
N GLY A 31 -4.58 25.01 21.57
CA GLY A 31 -3.54 24.45 20.73
C GLY A 31 -2.35 25.41 20.60
N THR A 32 -1.13 24.84 20.59
CA THR A 32 0.13 25.58 20.43
C THR A 32 0.70 25.36 19.04
N ILE A 33 1.06 26.45 18.34
CA ILE A 33 1.81 26.37 17.08
C ILE A 33 3.07 27.21 17.23
N PHE A 34 4.21 26.58 17.02
CA PHE A 34 5.51 27.22 17.03
C PHE A 34 6.32 26.81 15.82
N THR A 35 6.69 27.75 14.96
CA THR A 35 7.49 27.53 13.76
C THR A 35 8.77 28.34 13.83
N PHE A 36 9.93 27.68 13.70
CA PHE A 36 11.24 28.30 13.49
C PHE A 36 11.92 27.63 12.28
N TRP A 37 11.46 28.03 11.11
CA TRP A 37 11.86 27.43 9.83
C TRP A 37 13.36 27.59 9.54
N PRO A 38 14.02 26.56 8.98
CA PRO A 38 13.54 25.19 8.70
C PRO A 38 13.81 24.24 9.88
N LEU A 39 14.24 24.76 11.04
CA LEU A 39 14.82 23.97 12.14
C LEU A 39 13.74 23.23 12.94
N ILE A 40 12.67 23.91 13.33
CA ILE A 40 11.65 23.35 14.23
C ILE A 40 10.27 23.81 13.79
N ASP A 41 9.31 22.88 13.71
CA ASP A 41 7.87 23.12 13.64
C ASP A 41 7.18 22.23 14.68
N TYR A 42 6.55 22.87 15.66
CA TYR A 42 5.82 22.20 16.74
C TYR A 42 4.36 22.62 16.71
N ARG A 43 3.47 21.63 16.76
CA ARG A 43 2.02 21.81 16.80
C ARG A 43 1.43 20.90 17.85
N GLU A 44 0.51 21.44 18.65
CA GLU A 44 -0.17 20.72 19.70
C GLU A 44 -1.64 21.13 19.72
N SER A 45 -2.52 20.14 19.84
CA SER A 45 -3.96 20.31 20.05
C SER A 45 -4.39 19.38 21.18
N PRO A 46 -4.45 19.88 22.43
CA PRO A 46 -4.84 19.04 23.56
C PRO A 46 -6.26 18.49 23.46
N ALA A 47 -7.16 19.22 22.77
CA ALA A 47 -8.54 18.77 22.56
C ALA A 47 -8.64 17.57 21.61
N GLU A 48 -7.66 17.38 20.73
CA GLU A 48 -7.59 16.27 19.77
C GLU A 48 -6.55 15.22 20.19
N GLU A 49 -5.98 15.35 21.39
CA GLU A 49 -4.85 14.52 21.87
C GLU A 49 -3.70 14.42 20.85
N PHE A 50 -3.49 15.52 20.12
CA PHE A 50 -2.55 15.58 19.01
C PHE A 50 -1.34 16.43 19.37
N SER A 51 -0.12 15.91 19.10
CA SER A 51 1.11 16.67 19.09
C SER A 51 2.00 16.25 17.92
N ASN A 52 2.65 17.20 17.26
CA ASN A 52 3.59 16.95 16.17
C ASN A 52 4.81 17.85 16.31
N LEU A 53 5.99 17.26 16.31
CA LEU A 53 7.27 17.92 16.26
C LEU A 53 8.00 17.52 14.99
N SER A 54 8.31 18.49 14.15
CA SER A 54 9.16 18.32 12.97
C SER A 54 10.45 19.07 13.13
N ILE A 55 11.60 18.45 12.82
CA ILE A 55 12.93 19.05 12.92
C ILE A 55 13.64 18.95 11.57
N LEU A 56 14.28 20.02 11.14
CA LEU A 56 14.90 20.17 9.82
C LEU A 56 13.91 19.88 8.69
N GLY A 57 12.78 20.58 8.73
CA GLY A 57 11.68 20.34 7.83
C GLY A 57 11.07 18.94 8.05
N PRO A 58 10.95 18.11 7.01
CA PRO A 58 10.34 16.78 7.13
C PRO A 58 11.31 15.66 7.55
N LEU A 59 12.61 15.96 7.79
CA LEU A 59 13.62 14.94 8.05
C LEU A 59 13.35 14.17 9.34
N VAL A 60 13.09 14.87 10.44
CA VAL A 60 12.71 14.24 11.70
C VAL A 60 11.27 14.57 12.03
N LYS A 61 10.48 13.56 12.36
CA LYS A 61 9.09 13.71 12.78
C LYS A 61 8.84 12.89 14.05
N ILE A 62 8.20 13.52 15.01
CA ILE A 62 7.64 12.85 16.19
C ILE A 62 6.20 13.34 16.31
N GLN A 63 5.25 12.45 16.10
CA GLN A 63 3.82 12.77 16.19
C GLN A 63 3.17 11.81 17.19
N ARG A 64 2.27 12.32 17.98
CA ARG A 64 1.39 11.53 18.84
C ARG A 64 -0.05 11.93 18.57
N GLN A 65 -0.92 10.93 18.43
CA GLN A 65 -2.36 11.12 18.26
C GLN A 65 -3.10 10.02 19.03
N GLY A 66 -3.67 10.39 20.18
CA GLY A 66 -4.22 9.40 21.10
C GLY A 66 -3.16 8.36 21.48
N ASP A 67 -3.48 7.08 21.22
CA ASP A 67 -2.62 5.92 21.49
C ASP A 67 -1.54 5.67 20.42
N GLU A 68 -1.63 6.36 19.28
CA GLU A 68 -0.68 6.20 18.17
C GLU A 68 0.49 7.16 18.30
N THR A 69 1.71 6.62 18.18
CA THR A 69 2.96 7.40 18.14
C THR A 69 3.74 7.08 16.86
N VAL A 70 4.02 8.11 16.08
CA VAL A 70 4.86 8.05 14.88
C VAL A 70 6.20 8.71 15.15
N THR A 71 7.30 8.01 14.88
CA THR A 71 8.65 8.54 14.93
C THR A 71 9.36 8.26 13.61
N ALA A 72 9.89 9.30 12.97
CA ALA A 72 10.58 9.15 11.71
C ALA A 72 11.89 9.93 11.65
N LEU A 73 12.90 9.33 11.05
CA LEU A 73 14.11 9.95 10.52
C LEU A 73 14.18 9.62 9.03
N ARG A 74 13.53 10.46 8.23
CA ARG A 74 13.37 10.21 6.79
C ARG A 74 14.64 10.43 6.00
N PRO A 75 14.92 9.59 4.99
CA PRO A 75 14.18 8.39 4.58
C PRO A 75 14.63 7.11 5.30
N LEU A 76 15.48 7.23 6.34
CA LEU A 76 16.18 6.10 6.95
C LEU A 76 15.28 5.19 7.77
N VAL A 77 14.45 5.77 8.63
CA VAL A 77 13.58 5.00 9.55
C VAL A 77 12.25 5.70 9.69
N TYR A 78 11.19 4.93 9.64
CA TYR A 78 9.83 5.33 9.98
C TYR A 78 9.21 4.27 10.88
N ARG A 79 8.74 4.67 12.06
CA ARG A 79 8.14 3.79 13.05
C ARG A 79 6.78 4.31 13.50
N THR A 80 5.79 3.44 13.43
CA THR A 80 4.49 3.63 14.06
C THR A 80 4.34 2.66 15.22
N SER A 81 3.81 3.10 16.35
CA SER A 81 3.48 2.25 17.49
C SER A 81 2.12 2.63 18.03
N VAL A 82 1.30 1.63 18.36
CA VAL A 82 -0.02 1.78 18.97
C VAL A 82 0.07 1.19 20.37
N GLU A 83 -0.07 2.05 21.40
CA GLU A 83 0.10 1.64 22.80
C GLU A 83 -0.97 0.63 23.23
N ARG A 84 -2.21 0.83 22.80
CA ARG A 84 -3.35 -0.03 23.18
C ARG A 84 -3.18 -1.48 22.72
N ASP A 85 -2.61 -1.68 21.52
CA ASP A 85 -2.53 -2.99 20.91
C ASP A 85 -1.12 -3.61 21.10
N ASP A 86 -0.20 -2.93 21.80
CA ASP A 86 1.23 -3.28 21.92
C ASP A 86 1.85 -3.64 20.55
N ALA A 87 1.41 -2.94 19.51
CA ALA A 87 1.80 -3.19 18.15
C ALA A 87 2.74 -2.08 17.64
N ALA A 88 3.75 -2.47 16.88
CA ALA A 88 4.67 -1.53 16.24
C ALA A 88 5.08 -2.00 14.85
N GLY A 89 5.09 -1.07 13.90
CA GLY A 89 5.67 -1.23 12.57
C GLY A 89 6.87 -0.31 12.39
N THR A 90 7.96 -0.82 11.86
CA THR A 90 9.17 -0.03 11.56
C THR A 90 9.61 -0.33 10.14
N SER A 91 9.68 0.69 9.30
CA SER A 91 10.29 0.63 7.97
C SER A 91 11.69 1.21 8.04
N ILE A 92 12.65 0.52 7.44
CA ILE A 92 14.05 0.94 7.37
C ILE A 92 14.41 1.10 5.89
N LEU A 93 14.73 2.33 5.51
CA LEU A 93 15.08 2.70 4.12
C LEU A 93 14.09 2.09 3.11
N TYR A 94 12.79 2.31 3.37
CA TYR A 94 11.70 1.70 2.59
C TYR A 94 11.96 1.73 1.08
N PRO A 95 11.81 0.61 0.34
CA PRO A 95 11.22 -0.69 0.75
C PRO A 95 12.24 -1.75 1.18
N LEU A 96 13.47 -1.39 1.60
CA LEU A 96 14.55 -2.35 1.81
C LEU A 96 14.31 -3.26 2.99
N ALA A 97 13.84 -2.73 4.13
CA ALA A 97 13.57 -3.57 5.29
C ALA A 97 12.34 -3.08 6.08
N SER A 98 11.67 -4.01 6.71
CA SER A 98 10.57 -3.77 7.63
C SER A 98 10.59 -4.71 8.82
N VAL A 99 10.17 -4.21 9.97
CA VAL A 99 9.97 -4.98 11.19
C VAL A 99 8.56 -4.68 11.69
N THR A 100 7.76 -5.71 11.87
CA THR A 100 6.46 -5.60 12.53
C THR A 100 6.47 -6.40 13.82
N SER A 101 5.91 -5.85 14.87
CA SER A 101 5.79 -6.48 16.17
C SER A 101 4.36 -6.30 16.68
N ALA A 102 3.73 -7.40 17.03
CA ALA A 102 2.45 -7.47 17.71
C ALA A 102 2.58 -8.39 18.93
N PRO A 103 1.63 -8.43 19.87
CA PRO A 103 1.72 -9.28 21.05
C PRO A 103 2.00 -10.75 20.75
N GLU A 104 1.44 -11.25 19.66
CA GLU A 104 1.46 -12.67 19.30
C GLU A 104 2.51 -13.02 18.25
N GLN A 105 3.00 -12.04 17.48
CA GLN A 105 3.94 -12.30 16.38
C GLN A 105 4.98 -11.21 16.20
N TRP A 106 6.12 -11.59 15.69
CA TRP A 106 7.18 -10.72 15.25
C TRP A 106 7.65 -11.12 13.85
N ASN A 107 7.80 -10.13 12.97
CA ASN A 107 8.23 -10.35 11.59
C ASN A 107 9.35 -9.37 11.24
N LEU A 108 10.43 -9.87 10.67
CA LEU A 108 11.50 -9.12 10.03
C LEU A 108 11.56 -9.49 8.55
N GLN A 109 11.54 -8.49 7.68
CA GLN A 109 11.72 -8.68 6.24
C GLN A 109 12.81 -7.75 5.72
N VAL A 110 13.76 -8.28 4.95
CA VAL A 110 14.81 -7.50 4.28
C VAL A 110 14.89 -7.91 2.82
N LEU A 111 14.68 -6.94 1.89
CA LEU A 111 14.72 -7.12 0.43
C LEU A 111 13.89 -8.30 -0.09
N GLN A 112 12.87 -8.75 0.65
CA GLN A 112 12.13 -9.99 0.37
C GLN A 112 13.01 -11.26 0.32
N LEU A 113 14.31 -11.15 0.60
CA LEU A 113 15.25 -12.26 0.61
C LEU A 113 15.45 -12.85 2.00
N LEU A 114 15.55 -12.00 3.01
CA LEU A 114 15.58 -12.41 4.41
C LEU A 114 14.22 -12.16 5.04
N GLN A 115 13.62 -13.21 5.56
CA GLN A 115 12.37 -13.16 6.31
C GLN A 115 12.50 -13.99 7.58
N VAL A 116 12.10 -13.42 8.71
CA VAL A 116 12.02 -14.09 9.99
C VAL A 116 10.66 -13.83 10.58
N ASN A 117 9.88 -14.88 10.79
CA ASN A 117 8.60 -14.85 11.48
C ASN A 117 8.73 -15.65 12.76
N ALA A 118 8.32 -15.08 13.88
CA ALA A 118 8.28 -15.77 15.17
C ALA A 118 6.93 -15.48 15.86
N PHE A 119 6.28 -16.51 16.34
CA PHE A 119 5.03 -16.46 17.09
C PHE A 119 5.31 -16.60 18.59
N ARG A 120 4.70 -15.75 19.39
CA ARG A 120 4.93 -15.73 20.86
C ARG A 120 3.97 -16.61 21.66
N ARG A 121 2.90 -17.11 21.04
CA ARG A 121 1.88 -17.94 21.70
C ARG A 121 1.65 -19.26 21.00
N ASP A 122 1.46 -20.27 21.83
CA ASP A 122 0.99 -21.60 21.44
C ASP A 122 -0.54 -21.60 21.31
N GLU A 123 -1.11 -20.88 20.36
CA GLU A 123 -2.54 -21.03 20.07
C GLU A 123 -2.82 -22.25 19.18
N PRO A 124 -4.01 -22.88 19.30
CA PRO A 124 -4.37 -24.00 18.44
C PRO A 124 -4.70 -23.48 17.02
N GLY A 125 -3.68 -23.40 16.20
CA GLY A 125 -3.71 -23.00 14.79
C GLY A 125 -2.39 -23.39 14.12
N GLU A 126 -2.36 -23.42 12.80
CA GLU A 126 -1.15 -23.68 12.00
C GLU A 126 -0.19 -22.49 12.06
N THR A 127 0.43 -22.25 13.20
CA THR A 127 1.49 -21.24 13.35
C THR A 127 2.84 -21.89 13.12
N GLU A 128 3.62 -21.33 12.23
CA GLU A 128 4.94 -21.80 11.84
C GLU A 128 5.97 -20.70 12.05
N ASP A 129 6.92 -20.93 12.96
CA ASP A 129 8.10 -20.10 13.07
C ASP A 129 9.02 -20.35 11.88
N THR A 130 9.33 -19.33 11.14
CA THR A 130 10.15 -19.45 9.92
C THR A 130 11.27 -18.43 9.90
N SER A 131 12.48 -18.91 9.64
CA SER A 131 13.65 -18.08 9.30
C SER A 131 14.11 -18.44 7.90
N MET A 132 14.08 -17.49 6.99
CA MET A 132 14.38 -17.71 5.58
C MET A 132 15.37 -16.69 5.04
N LEU A 133 16.44 -17.16 4.43
CA LEU A 133 17.32 -16.40 3.53
C LEU A 133 17.21 -17.01 2.14
N PHE A 134 16.22 -16.55 1.38
CA PHE A 134 15.90 -17.14 0.08
C PHE A 134 16.99 -16.86 -0.98
N PRO A 135 17.37 -17.88 -1.80
CA PRO A 135 16.93 -19.28 -1.75
C PRO A 135 17.83 -20.16 -0.87
N LEU A 136 18.85 -19.61 -0.19
CA LEU A 136 19.98 -20.33 0.37
C LEU A 136 19.65 -21.09 1.65
N TYR A 137 18.85 -20.52 2.54
CA TYR A 137 18.59 -21.09 3.86
C TYR A 137 17.13 -20.90 4.26
N ILE A 138 16.51 -21.97 4.73
CA ILE A 138 15.16 -21.95 5.31
C ILE A 138 15.18 -22.86 6.54
N ARG A 139 14.71 -22.34 7.66
CA ARG A 139 14.41 -23.10 8.87
C ARG A 139 12.99 -22.82 9.28
N GLY A 140 12.23 -23.88 9.53
CA GLY A 140 10.86 -23.76 10.03
C GLY A 140 10.67 -24.68 11.25
N GLU A 141 9.73 -24.30 12.09
CA GLU A 141 9.27 -25.08 13.22
C GLU A 141 7.77 -25.04 13.29
N SER A 142 7.11 -26.20 13.13
CA SER A 142 5.67 -26.33 13.20
C SER A 142 5.28 -27.48 14.12
N ARG A 143 4.04 -27.45 14.63
CA ARG A 143 3.55 -28.57 15.48
C ARG A 143 3.39 -29.88 14.73
N GLU A 144 3.03 -29.80 13.45
CA GLU A 144 2.74 -30.96 12.63
C GLU A 144 4.02 -31.66 12.18
N HIS A 145 5.05 -30.92 11.81
CA HIS A 145 6.26 -31.46 11.18
C HIS A 145 7.51 -31.30 12.04
N GLY A 146 7.39 -30.66 13.23
CA GLY A 146 8.56 -30.37 14.08
C GLY A 146 9.50 -29.36 13.43
N THR A 147 10.76 -29.37 13.82
CA THR A 147 11.82 -28.52 13.28
C THR A 147 12.37 -29.09 11.98
N TYR A 148 12.40 -28.32 10.93
CA TYR A 148 13.01 -28.67 9.66
C TYR A 148 13.98 -27.60 9.16
N THR A 149 14.94 -28.00 8.33
CA THR A 149 15.97 -27.11 7.82
C THR A 149 16.29 -27.45 6.37
N SER A 150 16.56 -26.40 5.61
CA SER A 150 16.94 -26.47 4.20
C SER A 150 18.13 -25.54 3.95
N VAL A 151 19.22 -26.06 3.45
CA VAL A 151 20.44 -25.37 3.06
C VAL A 151 20.69 -25.64 1.58
N PHE A 152 20.15 -24.78 0.74
CA PHE A 152 20.27 -24.93 -0.70
C PHE A 152 21.68 -24.59 -1.20
N PRO A 153 22.29 -25.40 -2.12
CA PRO A 153 21.74 -26.60 -2.78
C PRO A 153 22.06 -27.92 -2.10
N PHE A 154 22.61 -27.92 -0.87
CA PHE A 154 23.23 -29.09 -0.27
C PHE A 154 22.25 -30.12 0.30
N TYR A 155 21.37 -29.69 1.19
CA TYR A 155 20.41 -30.56 1.87
C TYR A 155 19.20 -29.73 2.34
N GLY A 156 18.01 -30.31 2.25
CA GLY A 156 16.83 -29.67 2.80
C GLY A 156 15.61 -30.56 2.82
N THR A 157 14.79 -30.27 3.84
CA THR A 157 13.40 -30.72 3.91
C THR A 157 12.54 -29.46 4.06
N LEU A 158 11.47 -29.33 3.26
CA LEU A 158 10.52 -28.25 3.29
C LEU A 158 9.11 -28.85 3.28
N TYR A 159 8.19 -28.24 4.02
CA TYR A 159 6.80 -28.65 4.09
C TYR A 159 5.89 -27.52 3.58
N ASN A 160 4.78 -27.91 2.94
CA ASN A 160 3.73 -26.99 2.44
C ASN A 160 4.27 -25.84 1.57
N ARG A 161 5.31 -26.10 0.75
CA ARG A 161 5.96 -25.13 -0.13
C ARG A 161 5.85 -25.54 -1.59
N LEU A 162 5.78 -24.54 -2.48
CA LEU A 162 5.73 -24.75 -3.94
C LEU A 162 4.65 -25.74 -4.38
N PHE A 163 3.46 -25.69 -3.77
CA PHE A 163 2.33 -26.61 -4.02
C PHE A 163 2.66 -28.10 -3.80
N ARG A 164 3.59 -28.39 -2.88
CA ARG A 164 3.97 -29.71 -2.44
C ARG A 164 3.81 -29.84 -0.94
N ASP A 165 3.36 -31.00 -0.48
CA ASP A 165 3.20 -31.30 0.93
C ASP A 165 4.59 -31.45 1.59
N GLU A 166 5.51 -32.13 0.90
CA GLU A 166 6.90 -32.31 1.33
C GLU A 166 7.86 -32.18 0.13
N ILE A 167 8.97 -31.50 0.33
CA ILE A 167 10.12 -31.45 -0.58
C ILE A 167 11.36 -31.82 0.20
N HIS A 168 12.05 -32.84 -0.22
CA HIS A 168 13.35 -33.26 0.32
C HIS A 168 14.38 -33.29 -0.79
N TYR A 169 15.58 -32.79 -0.57
CA TYR A 169 16.65 -32.81 -1.55
C TYR A 169 18.02 -32.99 -0.90
N VAL A 170 18.94 -33.61 -1.64
CA VAL A 170 20.33 -33.78 -1.27
C VAL A 170 21.20 -33.44 -2.46
N LEU A 171 22.13 -32.50 -2.27
CA LEU A 171 23.03 -31.98 -3.31
C LEU A 171 22.29 -31.67 -4.62
N PHE A 172 21.25 -30.83 -4.48
CA PHE A 172 20.46 -30.40 -5.68
C PHE A 172 21.40 -29.90 -6.78
N PRO A 173 21.28 -30.38 -8.03
CA PRO A 173 20.15 -31.15 -8.61
C PRO A 173 20.30 -32.66 -8.60
N LEU A 174 21.26 -33.23 -7.86
CA LEU A 174 21.56 -34.66 -7.94
C LEU A 174 20.40 -35.55 -7.47
N TYR A 175 19.79 -35.23 -6.33
CA TYR A 175 18.64 -35.95 -5.80
C TYR A 175 17.59 -35.03 -5.22
N GLY A 176 16.32 -35.33 -5.49
CA GLY A 176 15.16 -34.67 -4.90
C GLY A 176 13.98 -35.64 -4.77
N ARG A 177 13.21 -35.50 -3.69
CA ARG A 177 11.94 -36.19 -3.46
C ARG A 177 10.88 -35.13 -3.16
N THR A 178 9.76 -35.25 -3.85
CA THR A 178 8.60 -34.39 -3.57
C THR A 178 7.38 -35.26 -3.31
N VAL A 179 6.56 -34.86 -2.34
CA VAL A 179 5.28 -35.50 -2.05
C VAL A 179 4.17 -34.50 -2.31
N ALA A 180 3.12 -34.92 -2.97
CA ALA A 180 1.91 -34.13 -3.16
C ALA A 180 0.70 -35.07 -3.21
N LYS A 181 -0.28 -34.82 -2.34
CA LYS A 181 -1.52 -35.61 -2.25
C LYS A 181 -1.31 -37.11 -2.24
N GLY A 182 -0.32 -37.58 -1.44
CA GLY A 182 0.03 -38.99 -1.31
C GLY A 182 0.87 -39.59 -2.45
N THR A 183 1.18 -38.82 -3.49
CA THR A 183 2.07 -39.24 -4.58
C THR A 183 3.50 -38.75 -4.34
N THR A 184 4.45 -39.66 -4.37
CA THR A 184 5.87 -39.40 -4.23
C THR A 184 6.55 -39.36 -5.59
N THR A 185 7.23 -38.25 -5.90
CA THR A 185 8.09 -38.12 -7.09
C THR A 185 9.54 -38.06 -6.62
N ARG A 186 10.40 -38.98 -7.10
CA ARG A 186 11.83 -38.94 -6.88
C ARG A 186 12.53 -38.48 -8.13
N HIS A 187 13.37 -37.48 -7.99
CA HIS A 187 14.17 -36.88 -9.05
C HIS A 187 15.63 -37.27 -8.88
N TYR A 188 16.25 -37.71 -9.95
CA TYR A 188 17.67 -38.01 -10.02
C TYR A 188 18.29 -37.14 -11.12
N LEU A 189 19.28 -36.36 -10.76
CA LEU A 189 19.90 -35.37 -11.64
C LEU A 189 18.83 -34.46 -12.30
N TYR A 190 18.06 -33.75 -11.46
CA TYR A 190 16.96 -32.90 -11.90
C TYR A 190 17.37 -31.94 -13.03
N PRO A 191 16.59 -31.82 -14.11
CA PRO A 191 15.26 -32.41 -14.33
C PRO A 191 15.27 -33.73 -15.11
N PHE A 192 16.40 -34.36 -15.33
CA PHE A 192 16.60 -35.41 -16.34
C PHE A 192 15.84 -36.70 -16.03
N PHE A 193 16.00 -37.29 -14.84
CA PHE A 193 15.34 -38.53 -14.52
C PHE A 193 14.44 -38.40 -13.30
N ALA A 194 13.21 -38.93 -13.40
CA ALA A 194 12.31 -39.02 -12.26
C ALA A 194 11.45 -40.28 -12.30
N THR A 195 11.10 -40.76 -11.10
CA THR A 195 10.08 -41.80 -10.89
C THR A 195 8.94 -41.24 -10.07
N ILE A 196 7.72 -41.65 -10.41
CA ILE A 196 6.46 -41.25 -9.78
C ILE A 196 5.82 -42.49 -9.19
N GLU A 197 5.53 -42.48 -7.90
CA GLU A 197 4.94 -43.60 -7.17
C GLU A 197 3.88 -43.05 -6.19
N GLY A 198 2.67 -43.56 -6.30
CA GLY A 198 1.52 -43.25 -5.43
C GLY A 198 0.64 -44.49 -5.28
N GLN A 199 -0.40 -44.42 -4.45
CA GLN A 199 -1.34 -45.54 -4.29
C GLN A 199 -2.02 -45.93 -5.62
N GLU A 200 -2.34 -44.94 -6.44
CA GLU A 200 -3.02 -45.09 -7.72
C GLU A 200 -2.27 -44.40 -8.87
N GLU A 201 -1.03 -43.97 -8.62
CA GLU A 201 -0.25 -43.19 -9.57
C GLU A 201 1.12 -43.82 -9.78
N SER A 202 1.52 -43.95 -11.06
CA SER A 202 2.84 -44.47 -11.42
C SER A 202 3.38 -43.75 -12.64
N GLY A 203 4.69 -43.65 -12.73
CA GLY A 203 5.32 -43.05 -13.88
C GLY A 203 6.82 -42.94 -13.78
N TRP A 204 7.42 -42.59 -14.89
CA TRP A 204 8.85 -42.28 -14.96
C TRP A 204 9.11 -41.31 -16.12
N GLN A 205 10.20 -40.59 -16.07
CA GLN A 205 10.64 -39.74 -17.15
C GLN A 205 12.17 -39.72 -17.28
N PHE A 206 12.59 -39.61 -18.53
CA PHE A 206 13.96 -39.28 -18.90
C PHE A 206 13.90 -38.00 -19.80
N TRP A 207 13.86 -36.86 -19.11
CA TRP A 207 13.74 -35.57 -19.77
C TRP A 207 15.02 -35.17 -20.50
N PRO A 208 14.97 -34.57 -21.70
CA PRO A 208 13.78 -34.19 -22.46
C PRO A 208 13.25 -35.27 -23.42
N LEU A 209 13.79 -36.50 -23.38
CA LEU A 209 13.55 -37.48 -24.41
C LEU A 209 12.18 -38.16 -24.32
N TYR A 210 11.83 -38.68 -23.16
CA TYR A 210 10.57 -39.42 -22.97
C TYR A 210 10.10 -39.38 -21.54
N GLY A 211 8.80 -39.30 -21.33
CA GLY A 211 8.20 -39.51 -20.02
C GLY A 211 6.76 -39.96 -20.14
N ARG A 212 6.36 -40.81 -19.19
CA ARG A 212 4.98 -41.25 -19.04
C ARG A 212 4.60 -41.30 -17.56
N SER A 213 3.42 -40.84 -17.25
CA SER A 213 2.81 -40.98 -15.93
C SER A 213 1.33 -41.24 -16.07
N SER A 214 0.79 -42.10 -15.22
CA SER A 214 -0.62 -42.47 -15.22
C SER A 214 -1.14 -42.57 -13.80
N GLY A 215 -2.37 -42.09 -13.60
CA GLY A 215 -3.19 -42.34 -12.42
C GLY A 215 -4.30 -43.29 -12.78
N GLU A 216 -4.52 -44.36 -12.04
CA GLU A 216 -5.50 -45.41 -12.35
C GLU A 216 -6.90 -44.77 -12.54
N GLY A 217 -7.45 -44.88 -13.77
CA GLY A 217 -8.75 -44.33 -14.11
C GLY A 217 -8.86 -42.80 -14.15
N ARG A 218 -7.82 -42.04 -13.77
CA ARG A 218 -7.87 -40.57 -13.62
C ARG A 218 -7.15 -39.82 -14.73
N TYR A 219 -5.93 -40.25 -15.07
CA TYR A 219 -5.15 -39.58 -16.12
C TYR A 219 -4.08 -40.47 -16.74
N ASP A 220 -3.66 -40.13 -17.95
CA ASP A 220 -2.49 -40.66 -18.64
C ASP A 220 -1.77 -39.52 -19.36
N LYS A 221 -0.50 -39.28 -19.04
CA LYS A 221 0.35 -38.22 -19.60
C LYS A 221 1.60 -38.83 -20.20
N GLN A 222 1.95 -38.33 -21.38
CA GLN A 222 3.12 -38.79 -22.12
C GLN A 222 3.77 -37.61 -22.83
N PHE A 223 5.10 -37.58 -22.85
CA PHE A 223 5.84 -36.72 -23.77
C PHE A 223 6.94 -37.48 -24.52
N VAL A 224 7.27 -36.99 -25.70
CA VAL A 224 8.37 -37.46 -26.52
C VAL A 224 9.10 -36.25 -27.05
N LEU A 225 10.44 -36.20 -26.83
CA LEU A 225 11.30 -35.08 -27.20
C LEU A 225 10.70 -33.73 -26.74
N TRP A 226 10.47 -33.61 -25.43
CA TRP A 226 9.87 -32.39 -24.83
C TRP A 226 10.56 -31.10 -25.36
N PRO A 227 9.81 -30.07 -25.84
CA PRO A 227 8.35 -29.94 -25.84
C PRO A 227 7.69 -30.37 -27.18
N LEU A 228 8.35 -31.12 -28.04
CA LEU A 228 7.87 -31.37 -29.39
C LEU A 228 6.56 -32.15 -29.45
N TYR A 229 6.42 -33.19 -28.61
CA TYR A 229 5.19 -33.98 -28.54
C TYR A 229 4.74 -34.21 -27.10
N LEU A 230 3.53 -33.80 -26.80
CA LEU A 230 2.89 -33.96 -25.50
C LEU A 230 1.47 -34.52 -25.71
N ARG A 231 1.12 -35.58 -25.01
CA ARG A 231 -0.24 -36.09 -24.95
C ARG A 231 -0.66 -36.25 -23.50
N GLU A 232 -1.83 -35.70 -23.18
CA GLU A 232 -2.42 -35.77 -21.85
C GLU A 232 -3.87 -36.16 -21.97
N ARG A 233 -4.28 -37.17 -21.20
CA ARG A 233 -5.68 -37.49 -20.92
C ARG A 233 -5.89 -37.28 -19.44
N ALA A 234 -6.89 -36.51 -19.06
CA ALA A 234 -7.14 -36.17 -17.65
C ALA A 234 -8.65 -36.19 -17.36
N GLY A 235 -8.99 -36.37 -16.08
CA GLY A 235 -10.41 -36.39 -15.68
C GLY A 235 -11.18 -37.60 -16.23
N LEU A 236 -10.51 -38.73 -16.42
CA LEU A 236 -11.12 -39.96 -16.98
C LEU A 236 -12.21 -40.54 -16.08
N ASP A 237 -12.15 -40.23 -14.79
CA ASP A 237 -13.10 -40.60 -13.74
C ASP A 237 -14.22 -39.56 -13.54
N THR A 238 -14.26 -38.52 -14.37
CA THR A 238 -15.24 -37.42 -14.28
C THR A 238 -16.16 -37.37 -15.49
N ASP A 239 -17.22 -36.57 -15.39
CA ASP A 239 -18.13 -36.30 -16.50
C ASP A 239 -17.52 -35.44 -17.63
N ASN A 240 -16.27 -34.98 -17.44
CA ASN A 240 -15.59 -34.13 -18.40
C ASN A 240 -14.17 -34.61 -18.72
N PRO A 241 -13.99 -35.83 -19.25
CA PRO A 241 -12.69 -36.31 -19.66
C PRO A 241 -12.11 -35.37 -20.73
N THR A 242 -10.83 -35.02 -20.53
CA THR A 242 -10.12 -34.08 -21.39
C THR A 242 -8.95 -34.75 -22.07
N GLU A 243 -8.86 -34.66 -23.39
CA GLU A 243 -7.69 -35.07 -24.17
C GLU A 243 -6.99 -33.83 -24.73
N ARG A 244 -5.66 -33.75 -24.43
CA ARG A 244 -4.78 -32.68 -24.95
C ARG A 244 -3.69 -33.31 -25.79
N LEU A 245 -3.46 -32.76 -26.96
CA LEU A 245 -2.37 -33.12 -27.84
C LEU A 245 -1.62 -31.85 -28.23
N THR A 246 -0.30 -31.85 -28.04
CA THR A 246 0.57 -30.75 -28.46
C THR A 246 1.71 -31.31 -29.33
N MET A 247 1.86 -30.78 -30.50
CA MET A 247 2.97 -30.98 -31.43
C MET A 247 3.65 -29.64 -31.68
N PHE A 248 4.50 -29.22 -30.73
CA PHE A 248 5.14 -27.91 -30.74
C PHE A 248 6.12 -27.77 -31.90
N PRO A 249 6.17 -26.63 -32.60
CA PRO A 249 5.30 -25.44 -32.47
C PRO A 249 4.05 -25.49 -33.39
N PHE A 250 3.82 -26.58 -34.09
CA PHE A 250 2.89 -26.60 -35.25
C PHE A 250 1.42 -26.72 -34.88
N TYR A 251 1.12 -27.52 -33.84
CA TYR A 251 -0.27 -27.85 -33.52
C TYR A 251 -0.48 -28.10 -32.02
N ALA A 252 -1.62 -27.63 -31.51
CA ALA A 252 -2.11 -28.03 -30.20
C ALA A 252 -3.65 -28.18 -30.25
N SER A 253 -4.18 -29.18 -29.57
CA SER A 253 -5.63 -29.38 -29.42
C SER A 253 -5.99 -29.77 -28.01
N THR A 254 -7.16 -29.33 -27.56
CA THR A 254 -7.82 -29.79 -26.35
C THR A 254 -9.25 -30.15 -26.70
N GLU A 255 -9.65 -31.36 -26.39
CA GLU A 255 -11.00 -31.88 -26.65
C GLU A 255 -11.59 -32.43 -25.34
N SER A 256 -12.76 -31.98 -24.99
CA SER A 256 -13.57 -32.51 -23.89
C SER A 256 -15.06 -32.26 -24.17
N PRO A 257 -16.01 -32.89 -23.43
CA PRO A 257 -17.43 -32.60 -23.55
C PRO A 257 -17.80 -31.12 -23.38
N ARG A 258 -16.98 -30.37 -22.60
CA ARG A 258 -17.23 -28.94 -22.32
C ARG A 258 -16.38 -27.98 -23.15
N LEU A 259 -15.21 -28.42 -23.64
CA LEU A 259 -14.26 -27.53 -24.28
C LEU A 259 -13.63 -28.19 -25.51
N SER A 260 -13.70 -27.51 -26.65
CA SER A 260 -12.94 -27.85 -27.84
C SER A 260 -12.04 -26.70 -28.22
N SER A 261 -10.74 -26.95 -28.40
CA SER A 261 -9.80 -25.91 -28.87
C SER A 261 -8.76 -26.46 -29.80
N ARG A 262 -8.34 -25.64 -30.75
CA ARG A 262 -7.26 -25.97 -31.70
C ARG A 262 -6.39 -24.75 -31.93
N SER A 263 -5.10 -24.97 -31.93
CA SER A 263 -4.07 -23.94 -32.15
C SER A 263 -3.11 -24.39 -33.22
N TYR A 264 -2.80 -23.50 -34.13
CA TYR A 264 -1.88 -23.72 -35.26
C TYR A 264 -0.70 -22.76 -35.13
N LEU A 265 0.51 -23.28 -35.41
CA LEU A 265 1.72 -22.52 -35.19
C LEU A 265 1.73 -21.84 -33.79
N TRP A 266 1.46 -22.67 -32.78
CA TRP A 266 1.25 -22.22 -31.42
C TRP A 266 2.33 -21.21 -30.94
N PRO A 267 1.94 -20.06 -30.37
CA PRO A 267 0.58 -19.63 -29.96
C PRO A 267 -0.14 -18.74 -30.99
N PHE A 268 0.32 -18.64 -32.24
CA PHE A 268 -0.05 -17.56 -33.16
C PHE A 268 -1.48 -17.56 -33.66
N ALA A 269 -2.04 -18.73 -33.99
CA ALA A 269 -3.42 -18.80 -34.49
C ALA A 269 -4.20 -19.95 -33.84
N GLY A 270 -5.47 -19.75 -33.61
CA GLY A 270 -6.33 -20.82 -33.09
C GLY A 270 -7.71 -20.34 -32.73
N TRP A 271 -8.52 -21.31 -32.28
CA TRP A 271 -9.86 -21.10 -31.78
C TRP A 271 -10.15 -21.99 -30.57
N SER A 272 -11.11 -21.58 -29.77
CA SER A 272 -11.62 -22.32 -28.62
C SER A 272 -13.13 -22.13 -28.52
N SER A 273 -13.86 -23.20 -28.19
CA SER A 273 -15.29 -23.18 -27.93
C SER A 273 -15.59 -23.90 -26.63
N ASP A 274 -16.11 -23.18 -25.65
CA ASP A 274 -16.62 -23.73 -24.40
C ASP A 274 -18.12 -24.00 -24.56
N HIS A 275 -18.49 -25.27 -24.75
CA HIS A 275 -19.85 -25.71 -24.96
C HIS A 275 -20.77 -25.54 -23.76
N ALA A 276 -20.20 -25.44 -22.54
CA ALA A 276 -20.97 -25.27 -21.33
C ALA A 276 -21.45 -23.82 -21.14
N THR A 277 -20.69 -22.85 -21.66
CA THR A 277 -20.99 -21.42 -21.51
C THR A 277 -21.25 -20.69 -22.81
N GLY A 278 -21.17 -21.41 -23.96
CA GLY A 278 -21.32 -20.79 -25.28
C GLY A 278 -20.20 -19.79 -25.60
N GLN A 279 -19.06 -19.87 -24.91
CA GLN A 279 -17.93 -18.97 -25.15
C GLN A 279 -17.13 -19.43 -26.36
N GLU A 280 -17.02 -18.58 -27.36
CA GLU A 280 -16.19 -18.80 -28.55
C GLU A 280 -15.05 -17.79 -28.58
N GLU A 281 -13.82 -18.26 -28.81
CA GLU A 281 -12.64 -17.43 -28.97
C GLU A 281 -11.91 -17.77 -30.26
N ARG A 282 -11.42 -16.75 -30.96
CA ARG A 282 -10.59 -16.88 -32.15
C ARG A 282 -9.43 -15.87 -32.04
N TYR A 283 -8.22 -16.31 -32.34
CA TYR A 283 -7.05 -15.46 -32.35
C TYR A 283 -6.17 -15.71 -33.56
N TYR A 284 -5.58 -14.61 -34.06
CA TYR A 284 -4.67 -14.58 -35.18
C TYR A 284 -3.48 -13.70 -34.78
N LEU A 285 -2.28 -14.17 -35.04
CA LEU A 285 -1.05 -13.46 -34.61
C LEU A 285 -1.11 -13.04 -33.13
N TRP A 286 -1.46 -14.00 -32.26
CA TRP A 286 -1.54 -13.73 -30.82
C TRP A 286 -0.26 -13.04 -30.32
N PRO A 287 -0.32 -11.96 -29.49
CA PRO A 287 -1.52 -11.42 -28.81
C PRO A 287 -2.24 -10.28 -29.56
N PHE A 288 -1.93 -10.04 -30.86
CA PHE A 288 -2.33 -8.83 -31.58
C PHE A 288 -3.79 -8.82 -32.02
N ILE A 289 -4.27 -9.92 -32.57
CA ILE A 289 -5.64 -10.02 -33.10
C ILE A 289 -6.37 -11.12 -32.35
N MET A 290 -7.49 -10.77 -31.71
CA MET A 290 -8.30 -11.70 -30.95
C MET A 290 -9.75 -11.24 -30.94
N THR A 291 -10.69 -12.20 -31.12
CA THR A 291 -12.12 -12.01 -30.90
C THR A 291 -12.61 -13.08 -29.94
N ALA A 292 -13.43 -12.70 -28.97
CA ALA A 292 -14.14 -13.64 -28.11
C ALA A 292 -15.58 -13.20 -27.97
N ARG A 293 -16.52 -14.18 -27.99
CA ARG A 293 -17.94 -13.96 -27.83
C ARG A 293 -18.53 -15.01 -26.89
N GLY A 294 -19.33 -14.58 -25.93
CA GLY A 294 -20.02 -15.47 -24.99
C GLY A 294 -20.44 -14.72 -23.72
N GLU A 295 -21.14 -15.36 -22.82
CA GLU A 295 -21.67 -14.74 -21.59
C GLU A 295 -20.58 -14.35 -20.59
N LYS A 296 -19.47 -15.06 -20.57
CA LYS A 296 -18.39 -14.81 -19.61
C LYS A 296 -17.52 -13.62 -20.01
N ARG A 297 -17.25 -13.51 -21.33
CA ARG A 297 -16.26 -12.56 -21.82
C ARG A 297 -16.47 -12.23 -23.29
N GLU A 298 -16.48 -10.95 -23.62
CA GLU A 298 -16.38 -10.45 -24.98
C GLU A 298 -15.05 -9.75 -25.19
N VAL A 299 -14.37 -10.04 -26.30
CA VAL A 299 -13.10 -9.42 -26.66
C VAL A 299 -13.10 -9.02 -28.11
N ASP A 300 -12.72 -7.79 -28.37
CA ASP A 300 -12.32 -7.28 -29.69
C ASP A 300 -10.93 -6.67 -29.55
N ARG A 301 -9.93 -7.30 -30.17
CA ARG A 301 -8.54 -6.87 -30.05
C ARG A 301 -7.89 -6.79 -31.42
N PHE A 302 -7.33 -5.62 -31.68
CA PHE A 302 -6.51 -5.34 -32.85
C PHE A 302 -5.35 -4.42 -32.43
N LEU A 303 -4.38 -4.99 -31.73
CA LEU A 303 -3.22 -4.25 -31.26
C LEU A 303 -2.29 -3.85 -32.41
N PRO A 304 -1.62 -2.68 -32.34
CA PRO A 304 -1.63 -1.75 -31.20
C PRO A 304 -2.81 -0.76 -31.19
N PHE A 305 -3.71 -0.79 -32.17
CA PHE A 305 -4.70 0.26 -32.39
C PHE A 305 -5.82 0.27 -31.36
N TYR A 306 -6.41 -0.89 -31.13
CA TYR A 306 -7.61 -1.02 -30.28
C TYR A 306 -7.66 -2.36 -29.56
N SER A 307 -8.16 -2.37 -28.33
CA SER A 307 -8.57 -3.57 -27.61
C SER A 307 -9.70 -3.23 -26.65
N ARG A 308 -10.79 -3.97 -26.73
CA ARG A 308 -11.89 -3.96 -25.76
C ARG A 308 -12.06 -5.36 -25.22
N GLU A 309 -12.08 -5.47 -23.93
CA GLU A 309 -12.38 -6.69 -23.20
C GLU A 309 -13.48 -6.38 -22.20
N GLN A 310 -14.58 -7.08 -22.31
CA GLN A 310 -15.74 -6.91 -21.46
C GLN A 310 -16.10 -8.23 -20.81
N THR A 311 -16.25 -8.22 -19.50
CA THR A 311 -16.80 -9.29 -18.67
C THR A 311 -18.08 -8.82 -18.02
N ARG A 312 -18.76 -9.65 -17.24
CA ARG A 312 -19.96 -9.26 -16.49
C ARG A 312 -19.71 -8.08 -15.53
N GLU A 313 -18.52 -8.00 -14.98
CA GLU A 313 -18.17 -7.04 -13.91
C GLU A 313 -17.09 -6.04 -14.32
N SER A 314 -16.53 -6.14 -15.53
CA SER A 314 -15.45 -5.24 -15.95
C SER A 314 -15.45 -4.95 -17.44
N VAL A 315 -15.08 -3.73 -17.78
CA VAL A 315 -14.77 -3.30 -19.14
C VAL A 315 -13.36 -2.72 -19.16
N LYS A 316 -12.52 -3.24 -20.03
CA LYS A 316 -11.16 -2.76 -20.21
C LYS A 316 -10.91 -2.42 -21.68
N GLN A 317 -10.53 -1.17 -21.92
CA GLN A 317 -10.31 -0.67 -23.26
C GLN A 317 -8.90 -0.10 -23.39
N TRP A 318 -8.29 -0.33 -24.56
CA TRP A 318 -7.04 0.26 -24.96
C TRP A 318 -7.19 0.92 -26.31
N TYR A 319 -6.65 2.14 -26.42
CA TYR A 319 -6.49 2.85 -27.69
C TYR A 319 -5.02 3.13 -27.89
N LEU A 320 -4.49 2.79 -29.07
CA LEU A 320 -3.09 2.92 -29.40
C LEU A 320 -2.17 2.35 -28.31
N TRP A 321 -2.39 1.06 -27.97
CA TRP A 321 -1.61 0.41 -26.93
C TRP A 321 -0.13 0.68 -27.07
N PRO A 322 0.60 1.13 -26.02
CA PRO A 322 0.16 1.23 -24.61
C PRO A 322 -0.27 2.63 -24.15
N LEU A 323 -0.72 3.50 -25.07
CA LEU A 323 -0.89 4.94 -24.78
C LEU A 323 -2.09 5.24 -23.88
N VAL A 324 -3.27 4.81 -24.27
CA VAL A 324 -4.53 5.14 -23.57
C VAL A 324 -5.22 3.87 -23.07
N ASN A 325 -5.53 3.86 -21.78
CA ASN A 325 -6.28 2.78 -21.14
C ASN A 325 -7.46 3.34 -20.36
N HIS A 326 -8.63 2.75 -20.60
CA HIS A 326 -9.83 2.91 -19.79
C HIS A 326 -10.18 1.57 -19.14
N ASP A 327 -10.44 1.54 -17.84
CA ASP A 327 -10.65 0.33 -17.03
C ASP A 327 -11.80 0.59 -16.05
N GLU A 328 -12.93 -0.05 -16.28
CA GLU A 328 -14.13 0.03 -15.47
C GLU A 328 -14.40 -1.31 -14.80
N ILE A 329 -14.67 -1.28 -13.49
CA ILE A 329 -15.12 -2.43 -12.69
C ILE A 329 -16.43 -2.04 -12.04
N THR A 330 -17.43 -2.90 -12.18
CA THR A 330 -18.76 -2.69 -11.60
C THR A 330 -19.22 -3.96 -10.92
N SER A 331 -19.37 -3.89 -9.59
CA SER A 331 -19.98 -4.92 -8.76
C SER A 331 -20.97 -4.31 -7.78
N ASP A 332 -21.77 -5.14 -7.13
CA ASP A 332 -22.76 -4.68 -6.15
C ASP A 332 -22.15 -3.96 -4.95
N THR A 333 -20.88 -4.24 -4.63
CA THR A 333 -20.18 -3.70 -3.47
C THR A 333 -19.11 -2.68 -3.79
N TYR A 334 -18.59 -2.69 -5.03
CA TYR A 334 -17.45 -1.87 -5.43
C TYR A 334 -17.49 -1.53 -6.90
N CYS A 335 -17.36 -0.25 -7.22
CA CYS A 335 -17.22 0.26 -8.58
C CYS A 335 -15.93 1.07 -8.69
N ARG A 336 -15.20 0.87 -9.80
CA ARG A 336 -14.02 1.67 -10.12
C ARG A 336 -14.04 2.06 -11.58
N ASP A 337 -13.82 3.33 -11.84
CA ASP A 337 -13.60 3.91 -13.17
C ASP A 337 -12.19 4.51 -13.19
N ARG A 338 -11.35 4.11 -14.16
CA ARG A 338 -9.96 4.55 -14.20
C ARG A 338 -9.46 4.78 -15.62
N ASP A 339 -9.05 6.01 -15.87
CA ASP A 339 -8.35 6.43 -17.08
C ASP A 339 -6.85 6.55 -16.87
N ARG A 340 -6.06 6.06 -17.82
CA ARG A 340 -4.60 6.18 -17.81
C ARG A 340 -4.04 6.56 -19.17
N LEU A 341 -3.07 7.44 -19.16
CA LEU A 341 -2.27 7.81 -20.33
C LEU A 341 -0.82 7.42 -20.09
N LEU A 342 -0.20 6.70 -21.05
CA LEU A 342 1.19 6.21 -20.95
C LEU A 342 1.47 5.51 -19.61
N PHE A 343 0.58 4.58 -19.19
CA PHE A 343 0.60 3.83 -17.94
C PHE A 343 0.51 4.68 -16.67
N PHE A 344 1.42 5.59 -16.47
CA PHE A 344 1.58 6.36 -15.23
C PHE A 344 1.74 7.87 -15.44
N LEU A 345 1.88 8.35 -16.69
CA LEU A 345 2.06 9.78 -16.95
C LEU A 345 0.86 10.58 -16.46
N TYR A 346 -0.33 10.11 -16.77
CA TYR A 346 -1.57 10.60 -16.22
C TYR A 346 -2.45 9.43 -15.78
N SER A 347 -3.07 9.57 -14.62
CA SER A 347 -4.04 8.61 -14.10
C SER A 347 -5.14 9.34 -13.35
N ASP A 348 -6.39 9.01 -13.65
CA ASP A 348 -7.57 9.44 -12.90
C ASP A 348 -8.37 8.20 -12.53
N SER A 349 -8.61 7.98 -11.23
CA SER A 349 -9.33 6.82 -10.70
C SER A 349 -10.41 7.29 -9.75
N ILE A 350 -11.63 6.87 -10.01
CA ILE A 350 -12.79 7.09 -9.14
C ILE A 350 -13.24 5.72 -8.64
N GLU A 351 -13.27 5.57 -7.33
CA GLU A 351 -13.72 4.36 -6.65
C GLU A 351 -14.96 4.69 -5.84
N ARG A 352 -15.99 3.85 -5.93
CA ARG A 352 -17.26 4.02 -5.23
C ARG A 352 -17.66 2.74 -4.52
N TRP A 353 -18.19 2.87 -3.34
CA TRP A 353 -18.78 1.78 -2.54
C TRP A 353 -20.30 2.02 -2.45
N PRO A 354 -21.10 1.37 -3.31
CA PRO A 354 -22.54 1.62 -3.39
C PRO A 354 -23.29 1.39 -2.08
N ILE A 355 -22.82 0.47 -1.24
CA ILE A 355 -23.46 0.15 0.07
C ILE A 355 -23.33 1.31 1.04
N ASP A 356 -22.16 1.93 1.13
CA ASP A 356 -21.85 2.98 2.09
C ASP A 356 -22.03 4.38 1.49
N GLY A 357 -22.24 4.48 0.17
CA GLY A 357 -22.27 5.73 -0.56
C GLY A 357 -20.93 6.49 -0.58
N ALA A 358 -19.85 5.83 -0.17
CA ALA A 358 -18.53 6.40 -0.12
C ALA A 358 -17.91 6.51 -1.53
N GLU A 359 -17.18 7.60 -1.77
CA GLU A 359 -16.46 7.85 -3.02
C GLU A 359 -15.04 8.31 -2.73
N ARG A 360 -14.07 7.73 -3.42
CA ARG A 360 -12.68 8.14 -3.40
C ARG A 360 -12.20 8.46 -4.81
N ARG A 361 -11.50 9.57 -4.99
CA ARG A 361 -10.89 9.93 -6.27
C ARG A 361 -9.39 10.16 -6.10
N THR A 362 -8.61 9.65 -7.03
CA THR A 362 -7.17 9.88 -7.10
C THR A 362 -6.79 10.26 -8.52
N THR A 363 -6.30 11.49 -8.70
CA THR A 363 -5.79 12.00 -9.97
C THR A 363 -4.30 12.26 -9.82
N ALA A 364 -3.49 11.80 -10.75
CA ALA A 364 -2.06 12.01 -10.76
C ALA A 364 -1.56 12.41 -12.14
N LEU A 365 -0.66 13.39 -12.20
CA LEU A 365 0.11 13.76 -13.39
C LEU A 365 1.59 13.71 -13.03
N TRP A 366 2.24 12.64 -13.45
CA TRP A 366 3.67 12.43 -13.18
C TRP A 366 4.57 13.38 -13.96
N PRO A 367 5.64 13.93 -13.37
CA PRO A 367 6.03 13.87 -11.95
C PRO A 367 5.49 15.05 -11.14
N LEU A 368 4.46 15.74 -11.68
CA LEU A 368 4.04 17.06 -11.22
C LEU A 368 3.21 17.00 -9.95
N PHE A 369 2.04 16.36 -9.97
CA PHE A 369 1.15 16.43 -8.82
C PHE A 369 0.34 15.16 -8.60
N THR A 370 -0.17 15.03 -7.38
CA THR A 370 -1.27 14.15 -7.02
C THR A 370 -2.40 14.94 -6.36
N PHE A 371 -3.62 14.64 -6.79
CA PHE A 371 -4.85 15.06 -6.16
C PHE A 371 -5.56 13.84 -5.59
N HIS A 372 -6.06 13.94 -4.37
CA HIS A 372 -6.77 12.87 -3.72
C HIS A 372 -8.00 13.43 -2.99
N ARG A 373 -9.14 12.78 -3.16
CA ARG A 373 -10.35 12.98 -2.37
C ARG A 373 -10.64 11.66 -1.64
N ASN A 374 -10.68 11.70 -0.31
CA ASN A 374 -11.00 10.52 0.48
C ASN A 374 -12.52 10.32 0.61
N GLU A 375 -12.92 9.21 1.21
CA GLU A 375 -14.31 8.81 1.43
C GLU A 375 -15.11 9.79 2.29
N ARG A 376 -14.44 10.57 3.15
CA ARG A 376 -15.04 11.64 3.98
C ARG A 376 -15.15 12.99 3.27
N GLY A 377 -14.82 13.06 1.98
CA GLY A 377 -14.86 14.29 1.20
C GLY A 377 -13.68 15.25 1.41
N VAL A 378 -12.67 14.86 2.24
CA VAL A 378 -11.45 15.65 2.40
C VAL A 378 -10.61 15.54 1.13
N LYS A 379 -10.25 16.68 0.58
CA LYS A 379 -9.46 16.83 -0.64
C LYS A 379 -8.03 17.19 -0.28
N SER A 380 -7.07 16.63 -0.98
CA SER A 380 -5.65 16.97 -0.84
C SER A 380 -4.99 17.11 -2.20
N PHE A 381 -4.13 18.11 -2.33
CA PHE A 381 -3.28 18.34 -3.51
C PHE A 381 -1.84 18.43 -3.04
N SER A 382 -0.93 17.77 -3.72
CA SER A 382 0.51 17.80 -3.42
C SER A 382 1.36 17.90 -4.68
N PHE A 383 2.45 18.67 -4.58
CA PHE A 383 3.39 18.96 -5.66
C PHE A 383 4.81 19.09 -5.07
N PRO A 384 5.84 18.55 -5.74
CA PRO A 384 5.82 17.56 -6.81
C PRO A 384 5.49 16.15 -6.31
N ALA A 385 5.26 15.20 -7.24
CA ALA A 385 4.88 13.83 -6.94
C ALA A 385 5.65 12.81 -7.83
N PRO A 386 6.96 12.63 -7.63
CA PRO A 386 7.79 11.84 -8.53
C PRO A 386 7.65 10.32 -8.39
N LEU A 387 7.26 9.78 -7.23
CA LEU A 387 7.19 8.34 -6.99
C LEU A 387 5.77 7.81 -6.71
N GLU A 388 4.85 8.64 -6.31
CA GLU A 388 3.49 8.24 -5.87
C GLU A 388 2.71 7.47 -6.93
N PRO A 389 2.79 7.78 -8.24
CA PRO A 389 2.10 7.02 -9.27
C PRO A 389 2.74 5.67 -9.60
N LEU A 390 3.99 5.44 -9.19
CA LEU A 390 4.81 4.28 -9.61
C LEU A 390 4.86 3.17 -8.57
N THR A 391 4.60 3.47 -7.30
CA THR A 391 4.85 2.57 -6.16
C THR A 391 3.65 2.55 -5.21
N PRO A 392 3.57 1.55 -4.31
CA PRO A 392 2.54 1.52 -3.28
C PRO A 392 2.53 2.82 -2.48
N ARG A 393 1.37 3.46 -2.44
CA ARG A 393 1.20 4.81 -1.92
C ARG A 393 1.63 4.94 -0.46
N GLU A 394 1.21 4.04 0.40
CA GLU A 394 1.41 4.16 1.85
C GLU A 394 2.90 4.28 2.24
N GLY A 395 3.74 3.38 1.76
CA GLY A 395 5.17 3.41 2.08
C GLY A 395 5.90 4.65 1.55
N ILE A 396 5.49 5.17 0.39
CA ILE A 396 6.04 6.42 -0.17
C ILE A 396 5.57 7.63 0.63
N GLU A 397 4.29 7.71 0.97
CA GLU A 397 3.71 8.78 1.78
C GLU A 397 4.41 8.92 3.14
N GLN A 398 4.73 7.80 3.77
CA GLN A 398 5.36 7.77 5.09
C GLN A 398 6.85 8.13 5.05
N ASN A 399 7.60 7.57 4.09
CA ASN A 399 9.06 7.60 4.12
C ASN A 399 9.69 8.65 3.20
N TRP A 400 9.13 8.85 2.00
CA TRP A 400 9.78 9.62 0.95
C TRP A 400 9.04 10.89 0.55
N ALA A 401 7.74 10.84 0.35
CA ALA A 401 6.97 11.94 -0.18
C ALA A 401 7.14 13.27 0.58
N PRO A 402 7.22 13.30 1.91
CA PRO A 402 7.44 14.56 2.63
C PRO A 402 8.75 15.27 2.29
N LEU A 403 9.77 14.55 1.77
CA LEU A 403 11.07 15.13 1.43
C LEU A 403 11.04 16.01 0.18
N TRP A 404 10.19 15.70 -0.79
CA TRP A 404 10.09 16.43 -2.05
C TRP A 404 8.82 17.24 -2.20
N ARG A 405 7.78 17.02 -1.39
CA ARG A 405 6.56 17.82 -1.43
C ARG A 405 6.83 19.23 -0.95
N LEU A 406 6.92 20.13 -1.91
CA LEU A 406 7.13 21.55 -1.63
C LEU A 406 5.82 22.28 -1.34
N TYR A 407 4.72 21.80 -1.89
CA TYR A 407 3.39 22.35 -1.70
C TYR A 407 2.40 21.23 -1.34
N ILE A 408 1.65 21.45 -0.27
CA ILE A 408 0.57 20.58 0.18
C ILE A 408 -0.63 21.48 0.52
N GLN A 409 -1.78 21.14 -0.02
CA GLN A 409 -3.04 21.76 0.36
C GLN A 409 -4.05 20.68 0.72
N LYS A 410 -4.74 20.84 1.84
CA LYS A 410 -5.87 20.00 2.25
C LYS A 410 -7.08 20.89 2.49
N TRP A 411 -8.28 20.45 2.08
CA TRP A 411 -9.52 21.17 2.32
C TRP A 411 -10.72 20.22 2.29
N ASN A 412 -11.81 20.65 2.90
CA ASN A 412 -13.08 19.95 2.90
C ASN A 412 -14.20 20.80 2.30
N ASP A 413 -15.35 20.21 2.10
CA ASP A 413 -16.53 20.91 1.58
C ASP A 413 -17.18 21.85 2.63
N GLY A 414 -16.81 21.73 3.91
CA GLY A 414 -17.21 22.62 5.01
C GLY A 414 -16.46 23.95 5.04
N GLY A 415 -15.47 24.15 4.15
CA GLY A 415 -14.70 25.38 4.04
C GLY A 415 -13.44 25.43 4.91
N ASP A 416 -13.11 24.34 5.64
CA ASP A 416 -11.84 24.24 6.33
C ASP A 416 -10.72 23.97 5.33
N SER A 417 -9.56 24.54 5.56
CA SER A 417 -8.40 24.35 4.69
C SER A 417 -7.08 24.49 5.45
N ALA A 418 -6.08 23.75 4.99
CA ALA A 418 -4.71 23.86 5.45
C ALA A 418 -3.77 23.84 4.25
N VAL A 419 -2.79 24.73 4.23
CA VAL A 419 -1.76 24.82 3.21
C VAL A 419 -0.39 24.84 3.87
N SER A 420 0.55 24.15 3.28
CA SER A 420 1.97 24.17 3.62
C SER A 420 2.78 24.37 2.35
N PHE A 421 3.67 25.35 2.35
CA PHE A 421 4.64 25.59 1.28
C PHE A 421 6.04 25.57 1.86
N LEU A 422 6.97 24.87 1.18
CA LEU A 422 8.37 24.71 1.61
C LEU A 422 8.48 24.31 3.10
N TRP A 423 7.78 23.19 3.48
CA TRP A 423 7.80 22.64 4.84
C TRP A 423 7.47 23.69 5.91
N ASN A 424 6.41 24.47 5.67
CA ASN A 424 5.91 25.53 6.54
C ASN A 424 6.78 26.82 6.60
N LEU A 425 7.57 27.13 5.56
CA LEU A 425 8.06 28.50 5.34
C LEU A 425 6.88 29.48 5.23
N TYR A 426 5.86 29.05 4.49
CA TYR A 426 4.52 29.62 4.51
C TYR A 426 3.53 28.52 4.87
N TRP A 427 2.64 28.81 5.78
CA TRP A 427 1.50 27.98 6.06
C TRP A 427 0.26 28.80 6.39
N HIS A 428 -0.92 28.26 6.11
CA HIS A 428 -2.16 28.78 6.65
C HIS A 428 -3.12 27.64 7.01
N GLU A 429 -3.95 27.89 8.02
CA GLU A 429 -5.03 27.02 8.44
C GLU A 429 -6.28 27.87 8.63
N LYS A 430 -7.39 27.39 8.10
CA LYS A 430 -8.72 27.93 8.29
C LYS A 430 -9.62 26.85 8.84
N ARG A 431 -10.27 27.12 9.97
CA ARG A 431 -11.25 26.23 10.60
C ARG A 431 -12.49 27.07 10.95
N GLY A 432 -13.59 26.86 10.21
CA GLY A 432 -14.77 27.71 10.32
C GLY A 432 -14.43 29.19 10.07
N ASN A 433 -14.60 30.03 11.10
CA ASN A 433 -14.28 31.47 11.06
C ASN A 433 -12.86 31.79 11.52
N ASP A 434 -12.17 30.84 12.14
CA ASP A 434 -10.80 31.03 12.65
C ASP A 434 -9.80 30.87 11.50
N LEU A 435 -8.87 31.81 11.42
CA LEU A 435 -7.82 31.85 10.41
C LEU A 435 -6.45 32.02 11.10
N ALA A 436 -5.51 31.18 10.75
CA ALA A 436 -4.12 31.35 11.14
C ALA A 436 -3.21 31.23 9.93
N TYR A 437 -2.29 32.15 9.73
CA TYR A 437 -1.25 32.03 8.71
C TYR A 437 0.07 32.63 9.19
N GLU A 438 1.15 32.12 8.62
CA GLU A 438 2.48 32.60 8.88
C GLU A 438 3.35 32.57 7.64
N VAL A 439 4.09 33.63 7.41
CA VAL A 439 5.22 33.73 6.47
C VAL A 439 6.48 33.93 7.32
N PHE A 440 7.22 32.86 7.56
CA PHE A 440 8.41 32.92 8.40
C PHE A 440 9.53 33.75 7.75
N PRO A 441 10.24 34.58 8.50
CA PRO A 441 9.99 35.02 9.88
C PRO A 441 9.15 36.31 9.94
N LEU A 442 8.61 36.75 8.79
CA LEU A 442 8.14 38.12 8.58
C LEU A 442 6.85 38.44 9.33
N LEU A 443 5.82 37.61 9.14
CA LEU A 443 4.46 37.89 9.59
C LEU A 443 3.77 36.62 10.08
N ALA A 444 3.17 36.69 11.25
CA ALA A 444 2.19 35.70 11.72
C ALA A 444 0.90 36.43 12.10
N TYR A 445 -0.22 35.89 11.66
CA TYR A 445 -1.56 36.42 11.95
C TYR A 445 -2.48 35.27 12.38
N ARG A 446 -3.26 35.50 13.41
CA ARG A 446 -4.25 34.53 13.91
C ARG A 446 -5.52 35.27 14.31
N THR A 447 -6.66 34.71 13.92
CA THR A 447 -7.97 35.11 14.46
C THR A 447 -8.54 33.94 15.24
N ARG A 448 -9.25 34.25 16.32
CA ARG A 448 -9.97 33.29 17.12
C ARG A 448 -11.19 33.94 17.75
N GLY A 449 -12.36 33.53 17.31
CA GLY A 449 -13.59 34.20 17.68
C GLY A 449 -13.51 35.71 17.39
N GLU A 450 -13.67 36.53 18.43
CA GLU A 450 -13.55 37.99 18.33
C GLU A 450 -12.13 38.52 18.53
N GLY A 451 -11.16 37.63 18.78
CA GLY A 451 -9.76 38.01 19.03
C GLY A 451 -8.88 37.92 17.80
N SER A 452 -7.84 38.77 17.74
CA SER A 452 -6.79 38.70 16.73
C SER A 452 -5.39 38.87 17.35
N ASP A 453 -4.41 38.16 16.79
CA ASP A 453 -2.99 38.21 17.20
C ASP A 453 -2.14 38.41 15.94
N VAL A 454 -1.44 39.53 15.87
CA VAL A 454 -0.52 39.87 14.77
C VAL A 454 0.89 39.95 15.33
N SER A 455 1.83 39.24 14.72
CA SER A 455 3.23 39.24 15.10
C SER A 455 4.11 39.51 13.90
N ILE A 456 4.92 40.54 13.95
CA ILE A 456 5.91 40.92 12.94
C ILE A 456 7.30 40.51 13.45
N LEU A 457 8.12 39.90 12.57
CA LEU A 457 9.45 39.40 12.88
C LEU A 457 9.49 38.60 14.19
N LYS A 458 8.56 37.62 14.32
CA LYS A 458 8.48 36.71 15.47
C LYS A 458 8.40 37.41 16.84
N GLY A 459 7.74 38.57 16.90
CA GLY A 459 7.52 39.30 18.18
C GLY A 459 8.30 40.58 18.33
N LEU A 460 9.02 41.05 17.30
CA LEU A 460 9.58 42.40 17.32
C LEU A 460 8.47 43.44 17.56
N VAL A 461 7.33 43.23 16.92
CA VAL A 461 6.08 43.95 17.19
C VAL A 461 5.00 42.88 17.29
N ARG A 462 4.28 42.82 18.40
CA ARG A 462 3.13 41.94 18.56
C ARG A 462 1.95 42.72 19.10
N TYR A 463 0.85 42.65 18.34
CA TYR A 463 -0.43 43.22 18.71
C TYR A 463 -1.44 42.13 18.93
N ARG A 464 -2.11 42.14 20.08
CA ARG A 464 -3.18 41.20 20.42
C ARG A 464 -4.43 41.95 20.79
N SER A 465 -5.54 41.51 20.26
CA SER A 465 -6.89 41.95 20.58
C SER A 465 -7.69 40.76 21.10
N SER A 466 -8.41 40.90 22.21
CA SER A 466 -9.30 39.88 22.76
C SER A 466 -10.48 40.55 23.45
N GLY A 467 -11.65 40.53 22.80
CA GLY A 467 -12.78 41.34 23.24
C GLY A 467 -12.38 42.80 23.33
N ASP A 468 -12.60 43.45 24.47
CA ASP A 468 -12.28 44.87 24.70
C ASP A 468 -10.81 45.10 25.09
N LYS A 469 -10.05 44.03 25.39
CA LYS A 469 -8.64 44.13 25.78
C LYS A 469 -7.72 44.20 24.57
N ARG A 470 -6.81 45.16 24.59
CA ARG A 470 -5.74 45.32 23.59
C ARG A 470 -4.39 45.25 24.25
N MET A 471 -3.42 44.58 23.59
CA MET A 471 -2.06 44.47 24.09
C MET A 471 -1.07 44.73 22.95
N LEU A 472 -0.11 45.60 23.17
CA LEU A 472 1.02 45.82 22.25
C LEU A 472 2.33 45.46 22.96
N ARG A 473 3.08 44.53 22.39
CA ARG A 473 4.45 44.15 22.84
C ARG A 473 5.44 44.56 21.77
N LEU A 474 6.62 45.04 22.22
CA LEU A 474 7.71 45.46 21.35
C LEU A 474 9.00 44.76 21.76
N PHE A 475 9.91 44.55 20.78
CA PHE A 475 11.28 44.06 21.00
C PHE A 475 11.38 42.74 21.76
N TRP A 476 10.46 41.78 21.47
CA TRP A 476 10.39 40.44 22.10
C TRP A 476 10.24 40.45 23.62
N LEU A 477 9.88 41.59 24.20
CA LEU A 477 9.69 41.70 25.62
C LEU A 477 8.51 40.87 26.11
N PRO A 478 8.60 40.22 27.31
CA PRO A 478 7.49 39.43 27.83
C PRO A 478 6.33 40.28 28.38
N PHE A 479 6.54 41.57 28.54
CA PHE A 479 5.53 42.55 28.97
C PHE A 479 5.24 43.56 27.85
N GLY A 480 4.12 44.24 27.92
CA GLY A 480 3.66 45.20 26.92
C GLY A 480 2.68 46.22 27.48
N LEU A 481 2.26 47.13 26.63
CA LEU A 481 1.21 48.08 26.94
C LEU A 481 -0.16 47.39 26.77
N GLU A 482 -0.96 47.41 27.84
CA GLU A 482 -2.33 46.89 27.84
C GLU A 482 -3.31 48.02 28.05
N TRP A 483 -4.40 48.04 27.25
CA TRP A 483 -5.48 48.96 27.43
C TRP A 483 -6.82 48.31 27.08
N THR A 484 -7.90 48.87 27.64
CA THR A 484 -9.25 48.41 27.39
C THR A 484 -9.96 49.47 26.52
N GLU A 485 -10.54 49.05 25.42
CA GLU A 485 -11.38 49.90 24.58
C GLU A 485 -12.78 49.90 25.18
N GLY A 486 -13.28 51.06 25.63
CA GLY A 486 -14.58 51.15 26.32
C GLY A 486 -15.70 50.68 25.41
N SER A 487 -16.51 49.75 25.89
CA SER A 487 -17.67 49.21 25.21
C SER A 487 -18.70 50.34 24.98
N HIS A 488 -18.99 50.67 23.73
CA HIS A 488 -20.31 51.19 23.38
C HIS A 488 -21.32 50.01 23.53
N GLU A 489 -22.13 50.05 24.55
CA GLU A 489 -23.23 49.10 24.75
C GLU A 489 -24.10 49.00 23.50
N ALA A 490 -24.04 47.91 22.79
CA ALA A 490 -25.10 47.41 21.93
C ALA A 490 -25.84 46.31 22.67
N GLN A 491 -27.00 46.68 23.22
CA GLN A 491 -27.93 45.72 23.83
C GLN A 491 -28.40 44.70 22.79
N GLY A 492 -28.29 43.41 23.16
CA GLY A 492 -29.18 42.34 22.73
C GLY A 492 -28.73 41.50 21.55
N ALA A 493 -28.09 40.39 21.82
CA ALA A 493 -28.29 39.15 21.07
C ALA A 493 -27.94 37.93 21.92
N THR A 494 -28.87 37.04 22.02
CA THR A 494 -28.83 35.70 22.67
C THR A 494 -27.75 34.80 22.03
N PRO A 495 -26.98 34.00 22.77
CA PRO A 495 -25.96 33.15 22.17
C PRO A 495 -26.59 31.95 21.48
N PRO A 496 -26.10 31.56 20.29
CA PRO A 496 -26.47 30.31 19.65
C PRO A 496 -25.69 29.13 20.26
N GLY A 497 -26.39 28.01 20.37
CA GLY A 497 -25.94 26.79 21.01
C GLY A 497 -24.70 26.14 20.38
N GLU A 498 -23.97 25.49 21.23
CA GLU A 498 -22.79 24.67 20.90
C GLU A 498 -23.13 23.55 19.91
N THR A 499 -22.48 23.57 18.76
CA THR A 499 -22.41 22.40 17.89
C THR A 499 -20.97 21.86 17.91
N ARG A 500 -20.82 20.72 18.51
CA ARG A 500 -19.57 19.97 18.64
C ARG A 500 -19.24 19.35 17.28
N ILE A 501 -18.13 19.74 16.65
CA ILE A 501 -17.63 19.12 15.44
C ILE A 501 -16.33 18.41 15.75
N GLU A 502 -16.37 17.06 15.69
CA GLU A 502 -15.18 16.21 15.69
C GLU A 502 -14.57 16.19 14.28
N ALA A 503 -13.42 16.81 14.12
CA ALA A 503 -12.61 16.67 12.92
C ALA A 503 -11.40 15.78 13.22
N ARG A 504 -11.51 14.47 12.94
CA ARG A 504 -10.37 13.55 12.91
C ARG A 504 -9.57 13.79 11.64
N TYR A 505 -8.33 14.17 11.78
CA TYR A 505 -7.33 14.12 10.72
C TYR A 505 -6.66 12.74 10.75
N GLU A 506 -6.97 11.88 9.80
CA GLU A 506 -6.12 10.74 9.42
C GLU A 506 -5.37 11.08 8.12
N PRO A 507 -4.10 10.58 7.98
CA PRO A 507 -3.15 10.94 6.93
C PRO A 507 -3.57 10.57 5.50
#